data_e9b5ef1d8c6477d97eb201ebc40c1561
#
_entry.id   e9b5ef1d8c6477d97eb201ebc40c1561
#
_cell.length_a   1.000
_cell.length_b   1.000
_cell.length_c   1.000
_cell.angle_alpha   90.00
_cell.angle_beta   90.00
_cell.angle_gamma   90.00
#
_symmetry.space_group_name_H-M   'P 1'
#
loop_
_entity.id
_entity.type
_entity.pdbx_description
1 polymer ?
#
loop_
_entity_poly.entity_id
_entity_poly.type
_entity_poly.pdbx_seq_one_letter_code
_entity_poly.pdbx_strand_id
1 'polypeptide(L)'
;EMCIRDSCGGVYPLGSDEIATKLSSVRALNEAKEKGQDLVTLCSACHHVIKRVNDDMRNVEDIRTRANNYMQLDEPYAGETNVLHYLEVLRDRVGFDELKKKVVNPLKGRKIGAYYGCLLLRPSTVLAFDDPENPQIIEDFIRAIGAEPVVYPYRNECCGGYISLKEKEMSGRMSCNIVDSAAGAGAEMLITACPLCMYNLNKSGSGKIPVYYFTELLAEALGVKEEALK
;
A
#
# COMPACT_ATOMS: atom_id res chain seq x y z
N GLU A 1 11.11 15.49 5.88
CA GLU A 1 10.27 16.14 4.86
C GLU A 1 9.87 15.10 3.82
N MET A 2 8.59 14.73 3.79
CA MET A 2 8.08 13.94 2.66
C MET A 2 8.01 14.86 1.44
N CYS A 3 8.72 14.50 0.35
CA CYS A 3 8.61 15.21 -0.90
C CYS A 3 7.25 14.89 -1.54
N ILE A 4 6.23 15.69 -1.25
CA ILE A 4 4.86 15.54 -1.76
C ILE A 4 4.76 15.99 -3.24
N ARG A 5 5.84 16.51 -3.81
CA ARG A 5 5.80 17.23 -5.10
C ARG A 5 5.79 16.34 -6.33
N ASP A 6 6.26 15.10 -6.23
CA ASP A 6 6.41 14.23 -7.39
C ASP A 6 5.46 13.02 -7.31
N SER A 7 4.86 12.70 -8.45
CA SER A 7 4.08 11.46 -8.59
C SER A 7 4.99 10.25 -8.40
N CYS A 8 4.51 9.24 -7.70
CA CYS A 8 5.19 7.94 -7.61
C CYS A 8 5.21 7.17 -8.95
N GLY A 9 4.58 7.68 -10.00
CA GLY A 9 4.40 6.96 -11.25
C GLY A 9 3.35 5.85 -11.17
N GLY A 10 2.34 5.98 -10.31
CA GLY A 10 1.35 4.94 -10.01
C GLY A 10 0.59 4.35 -11.20
N VAL A 11 0.69 4.97 -12.36
CA VAL A 11 0.12 4.49 -13.63
C VAL A 11 1.18 4.04 -14.64
N TYR A 12 2.45 3.90 -14.23
CA TYR A 12 3.53 3.56 -15.15
C TYR A 12 3.27 2.28 -15.97
N PRO A 13 2.60 1.23 -15.47
CA PRO A 13 2.30 0.05 -16.29
C PRO A 13 1.39 0.34 -17.49
N LEU A 14 0.71 1.49 -17.49
CA LEU A 14 -0.17 1.95 -18.56
C LEU A 14 0.49 3.03 -19.44
N GLY A 15 1.69 3.46 -19.08
CA GLY A 15 2.45 4.46 -19.80
C GLY A 15 3.09 3.90 -21.07
N SER A 16 3.17 4.72 -22.12
CA SER A 16 3.79 4.36 -23.40
C SER A 16 5.31 4.49 -23.39
N ASP A 17 5.85 5.32 -22.50
CA ASP A 17 7.31 5.52 -22.34
C ASP A 17 7.78 4.85 -21.05
N GLU A 18 8.53 3.77 -21.23
CA GLU A 18 9.01 2.96 -20.12
C GLU A 18 9.98 3.72 -19.19
N ILE A 19 10.83 4.58 -19.72
CA ILE A 19 11.81 5.33 -18.91
C ILE A 19 11.16 6.53 -18.27
N ALA A 20 10.47 7.37 -19.02
CA ALA A 20 9.83 8.58 -18.51
C ALA A 20 8.92 8.30 -17.31
N THR A 21 8.18 7.19 -17.35
CA THR A 21 7.27 6.80 -16.27
C THR A 21 7.97 6.35 -14.98
N LYS A 22 9.26 6.01 -15.04
CA LYS A 22 10.06 5.58 -13.89
C LYS A 22 10.83 6.73 -13.22
N LEU A 23 11.08 7.84 -13.93
CA LEU A 23 11.99 8.90 -13.48
C LEU A 23 11.59 9.54 -12.14
N SER A 24 10.30 9.71 -11.88
CA SER A 24 9.82 10.24 -10.60
C SER A 24 10.18 9.32 -9.42
N SER A 25 10.06 8.00 -9.63
CA SER A 25 10.48 7.01 -8.62
C SER A 25 12.00 7.00 -8.44
N VAL A 26 12.76 7.06 -9.55
CA VAL A 26 14.26 7.12 -9.49
C VAL A 26 14.71 8.36 -8.73
N ARG A 27 14.06 9.52 -8.95
CA ARG A 27 14.38 10.76 -8.22
C ARG A 27 14.19 10.61 -6.71
N ALA A 28 13.03 10.07 -6.28
CA ALA A 28 12.75 9.86 -4.88
C ALA A 28 13.71 8.85 -4.23
N LEU A 29 14.04 7.79 -4.95
CA LEU A 29 14.97 6.76 -4.52
C LEU A 29 16.40 7.32 -4.37
N ASN A 30 16.87 8.11 -5.34
CA ASN A 30 18.18 8.73 -5.29
C ASN A 30 18.27 9.75 -4.14
N GLU A 31 17.24 10.58 -3.95
CA GLU A 31 17.21 11.53 -2.82
C GLU A 31 17.30 10.83 -1.46
N ALA A 32 16.62 9.69 -1.30
CA ALA A 32 16.72 8.87 -0.10
C ALA A 32 18.15 8.28 0.08
N LYS A 33 18.80 7.83 -1.01
CA LYS A 33 20.20 7.37 -1.00
C LYS A 33 21.13 8.49 -0.52
N GLU A 34 21.03 9.69 -1.10
CA GLU A 34 21.88 10.83 -0.76
C GLU A 34 21.75 11.23 0.72
N LYS A 35 20.55 11.06 1.29
CA LYS A 35 20.28 11.31 2.71
C LYS A 35 20.63 10.13 3.63
N GLY A 36 21.04 8.98 3.09
CA GLY A 36 21.30 7.76 3.85
C GLY A 36 20.05 7.23 4.58
N GLN A 37 18.86 7.38 3.99
CA GLN A 37 17.58 7.04 4.60
C GLN A 37 16.84 5.93 3.84
N ASP A 38 16.02 5.16 4.55
CA ASP A 38 15.03 4.29 3.93
C ASP A 38 13.88 5.12 3.33
N LEU A 39 13.32 4.67 2.22
CA LEU A 39 12.12 5.28 1.64
C LEU A 39 10.87 4.55 2.12
N VAL A 40 10.04 5.25 2.90
CA VAL A 40 8.80 4.68 3.44
C VAL A 40 7.59 5.16 2.64
N THR A 41 6.74 4.21 2.26
CA THR A 41 5.48 4.45 1.55
C THR A 41 4.28 4.10 2.40
N LEU A 42 3.19 4.87 2.28
CA LEU A 42 1.92 4.58 2.96
C LEU A 42 0.86 3.97 2.02
N CYS A 43 1.11 3.95 0.72
CA CYS A 43 0.16 3.55 -0.31
C CYS A 43 0.67 2.30 -1.03
N SER A 44 -0.16 1.24 -1.09
CA SER A 44 0.19 -0.02 -1.79
C SER A 44 0.56 0.20 -3.26
N ALA A 45 -0.15 1.11 -3.97
CA ALA A 45 0.16 1.41 -5.36
C ALA A 45 1.50 2.12 -5.51
N CYS A 46 1.80 3.11 -4.65
CA CYS A 46 3.10 3.78 -4.63
C CYS A 46 4.22 2.81 -4.25
N HIS A 47 4.00 1.98 -3.22
CA HIS A 47 4.95 0.96 -2.82
C HIS A 47 5.30 0.01 -3.97
N HIS A 48 4.27 -0.50 -4.64
CA HIS A 48 4.41 -1.38 -5.80
C HIS A 48 5.30 -0.76 -6.89
N VAL A 49 4.98 0.48 -7.29
CA VAL A 49 5.71 1.16 -8.37
C VAL A 49 7.15 1.44 -7.98
N ILE A 50 7.36 2.07 -6.82
CA ILE A 50 8.70 2.48 -6.37
C ILE A 50 9.59 1.25 -6.14
N LYS A 51 9.07 0.20 -5.51
CA LYS A 51 9.83 -1.02 -5.24
C LYS A 51 10.19 -1.77 -6.53
N ARG A 52 9.28 -1.82 -7.51
CA ARG A 52 9.57 -2.39 -8.83
C ARG A 52 10.59 -1.56 -9.62
N VAL A 53 10.46 -0.24 -9.61
CA VAL A 53 11.45 0.63 -10.26
C VAL A 53 12.82 0.46 -9.61
N ASN A 54 12.87 0.34 -8.28
CA ASN A 54 14.10 0.05 -7.55
C ASN A 54 14.73 -1.29 -7.96
N ASP A 55 13.90 -2.31 -8.13
CA ASP A 55 14.33 -3.63 -8.61
C ASP A 55 14.83 -3.57 -10.05
N ASP A 56 14.14 -2.85 -10.95
CA ASP A 56 14.57 -2.60 -12.32
C ASP A 56 15.95 -1.88 -12.36
N MET A 57 16.13 -0.86 -11.53
CA MET A 57 17.42 -0.14 -11.43
C MET A 57 18.56 -1.04 -10.95
N ARG A 58 18.26 -2.04 -10.14
CA ARG A 58 19.23 -3.01 -9.64
C ARG A 58 19.56 -4.09 -10.68
N ASN A 59 18.54 -4.62 -11.34
CA ASN A 59 18.64 -5.88 -12.09
C ASN A 59 18.62 -5.70 -13.62
N VAL A 60 18.16 -4.53 -14.16
CA VAL A 60 18.02 -4.29 -15.60
C VAL A 60 18.97 -3.18 -16.05
N GLU A 61 20.09 -3.56 -16.67
CA GLU A 61 21.17 -2.64 -17.06
C GLU A 61 20.72 -1.55 -18.04
N ASP A 62 19.88 -1.88 -19.03
CA ASP A 62 19.36 -0.91 -20.00
C ASP A 62 18.53 0.18 -19.30
N ILE A 63 17.61 -0.20 -18.41
CA ILE A 63 16.77 0.73 -17.66
C ILE A 63 17.66 1.63 -16.77
N ARG A 64 18.58 1.02 -16.03
CA ARG A 64 19.53 1.75 -15.18
C ARG A 64 20.34 2.78 -15.96
N THR A 65 20.93 2.37 -17.09
CA THR A 65 21.75 3.25 -17.93
C THR A 65 20.94 4.40 -18.50
N ARG A 66 19.77 4.13 -19.09
CA ARG A 66 18.92 5.15 -19.70
C ARG A 66 18.36 6.12 -18.67
N ALA A 67 17.91 5.63 -17.51
CA ALA A 67 17.40 6.48 -16.45
C ALA A 67 18.49 7.40 -15.87
N ASN A 68 19.68 6.89 -15.57
CA ASN A 68 20.80 7.68 -15.07
C ASN A 68 21.26 8.72 -16.08
N ASN A 69 21.36 8.37 -17.37
CA ASN A 69 21.74 9.31 -18.44
C ASN A 69 20.71 10.44 -18.57
N TYR A 70 19.42 10.14 -18.44
CA TYR A 70 18.39 11.17 -18.49
C TYR A 70 18.42 12.08 -17.25
N MET A 71 18.63 11.50 -16.08
CA MET A 71 18.63 12.22 -14.79
C MET A 71 19.90 13.06 -14.60
N GLN A 72 21.01 12.74 -15.29
CA GLN A 72 22.32 13.38 -15.16
C GLN A 72 22.76 13.48 -13.69
N LEU A 73 22.62 12.37 -12.95
CA LEU A 73 23.03 12.32 -11.54
C LEU A 73 24.56 12.38 -11.43
N ASP A 74 25.06 13.07 -10.39
CA ASP A 74 26.51 13.13 -10.08
C ASP A 74 27.07 11.73 -9.80
N GLU A 75 26.30 10.92 -9.06
CA GLU A 75 26.57 9.51 -8.85
C GLU A 75 25.40 8.67 -9.42
N PRO A 76 25.66 7.72 -10.32
CA PRO A 76 24.62 6.85 -10.86
C PRO A 76 23.88 6.06 -9.76
N TYR A 77 22.57 6.02 -9.86
CA TYR A 77 21.74 5.22 -8.97
C TYR A 77 21.64 3.77 -9.48
N ALA A 78 21.87 2.79 -8.60
CA ALA A 78 21.88 1.36 -8.94
C ALA A 78 20.95 0.51 -8.06
N GLY A 79 19.92 1.12 -7.42
CA GLY A 79 18.93 0.40 -6.62
C GLY A 79 19.30 0.21 -5.15
N GLU A 80 20.17 1.07 -4.60
CA GLU A 80 20.72 0.89 -3.24
C GLU A 80 19.72 1.19 -2.13
N THR A 81 18.75 2.07 -2.39
CA THR A 81 17.77 2.49 -1.36
C THR A 81 16.87 1.34 -0.93
N ASN A 82 16.67 1.20 0.36
CA ASN A 82 15.70 0.28 0.91
C ASN A 82 14.30 0.91 0.89
N VAL A 83 13.32 0.19 0.34
CA VAL A 83 11.93 0.65 0.19
C VAL A 83 11.03 -0.18 1.09
N LEU A 84 10.37 0.47 2.04
CA LEU A 84 9.47 -0.16 3.01
C LEU A 84 8.05 0.40 2.88
N HIS A 85 7.05 -0.45 3.05
CA HIS A 85 5.70 0.01 3.34
C HIS A 85 5.56 0.32 4.84
N TYR A 86 4.71 1.26 5.21
CA TYR A 86 4.56 1.66 6.61
C TYR A 86 4.10 0.49 7.51
N LEU A 87 3.33 -0.46 6.98
CA LEU A 87 3.00 -1.70 7.70
C LEU A 87 4.23 -2.56 7.99
N GLU A 88 5.22 -2.61 7.07
CA GLU A 88 6.50 -3.29 7.33
C GLU A 88 7.28 -2.57 8.43
N VAL A 89 7.28 -1.23 8.43
CA VAL A 89 7.90 -0.44 9.52
C VAL A 89 7.24 -0.76 10.86
N LEU A 90 5.90 -0.83 10.90
CA LEU A 90 5.17 -1.20 12.12
C LEU A 90 5.47 -2.62 12.58
N ARG A 91 5.59 -3.58 11.65
CA ARG A 91 5.91 -4.98 11.97
C ARG A 91 7.37 -5.15 12.39
N ASP A 92 8.32 -4.63 11.59
CA ASP A 92 9.72 -5.03 11.64
C ASP A 92 10.62 -4.06 12.43
N ARG A 93 10.25 -2.77 12.51
CA ARG A 93 11.02 -1.73 13.21
C ARG A 93 10.42 -1.36 14.56
N VAL A 94 9.10 -1.21 14.62
CA VAL A 94 8.38 -0.90 15.86
C VAL A 94 8.07 -2.18 16.63
N GLY A 95 7.54 -3.19 15.95
CA GLY A 95 6.96 -4.39 16.53
C GLY A 95 5.50 -4.19 16.94
N PHE A 96 4.62 -5.13 16.57
CA PHE A 96 3.20 -5.04 16.94
C PHE A 96 2.96 -5.13 18.45
N ASP A 97 3.83 -5.79 19.21
CA ASP A 97 3.75 -5.83 20.68
C ASP A 97 4.02 -4.45 21.29
N GLU A 98 4.99 -3.71 20.74
CA GLU A 98 5.26 -2.33 21.19
C GLU A 98 4.15 -1.38 20.75
N LEU A 99 3.60 -1.55 19.54
CA LEU A 99 2.43 -0.79 19.10
C LEU A 99 1.25 -1.01 20.06
N LYS A 100 0.96 -2.26 20.44
CA LYS A 100 -0.11 -2.61 21.38
C LYS A 100 0.02 -1.91 22.71
N LYS A 101 1.24 -1.71 23.23
CA LYS A 101 1.49 -0.98 24.48
C LYS A 101 1.17 0.52 24.36
N LYS A 102 1.20 1.07 23.16
CA LYS A 102 0.91 2.50 22.88
C LYS A 102 -0.56 2.77 22.58
N VAL A 103 -1.37 1.73 22.38
CA VAL A 103 -2.79 1.87 22.15
C VAL A 103 -3.49 2.37 23.41
N VAL A 104 -4.12 3.54 23.31
CA VAL A 104 -4.89 4.16 24.40
C VAL A 104 -6.39 3.90 24.29
N ASN A 105 -6.88 3.73 23.03
CA ASN A 105 -8.29 3.44 22.71
C ASN A 105 -8.36 2.11 21.93
N PRO A 106 -8.28 0.94 22.61
CA PRO A 106 -8.35 -0.34 21.91
C PRO A 106 -9.73 -0.52 21.26
N LEU A 107 -9.75 -0.92 20.00
CA LEU A 107 -10.96 -1.08 19.19
C LEU A 107 -11.69 -2.41 19.50
N LYS A 108 -11.90 -2.71 20.77
CA LYS A 108 -12.47 -3.98 21.25
C LYS A 108 -13.86 -4.26 20.69
N GLY A 109 -14.06 -5.51 20.25
CA GLY A 109 -15.34 -6.00 19.72
C GLY A 109 -15.63 -5.58 18.28
N ARG A 110 -14.80 -4.74 17.64
CA ARG A 110 -14.95 -4.43 16.22
C ARG A 110 -14.41 -5.57 15.38
N LYS A 111 -15.22 -6.07 14.46
CA LYS A 111 -14.85 -7.12 13.50
C LYS A 111 -14.42 -6.49 12.19
N ILE A 112 -13.13 -6.56 11.90
CA ILE A 112 -12.50 -5.83 10.81
C ILE A 112 -11.93 -6.79 9.78
N GLY A 113 -12.36 -6.67 8.51
CA GLY A 113 -11.79 -7.40 7.39
C GLY A 113 -10.51 -6.71 6.89
N ALA A 114 -9.42 -7.47 6.75
CA ALA A 114 -8.21 -7.00 6.10
C ALA A 114 -8.38 -7.03 4.58
N TYR A 115 -8.09 -5.94 3.87
CA TYR A 115 -8.08 -5.95 2.41
C TYR A 115 -6.72 -5.50 1.86
N TYR A 116 -6.02 -6.47 1.28
CA TYR A 116 -4.68 -6.27 0.71
C TYR A 116 -4.72 -5.76 -0.73
N GLY A 117 -5.70 -6.23 -1.51
CA GLY A 117 -5.71 -6.05 -2.94
C GLY A 117 -4.55 -6.79 -3.64
N CYS A 118 -4.23 -6.38 -4.87
CA CYS A 118 -3.23 -7.08 -5.69
C CYS A 118 -1.82 -6.47 -5.60
N LEU A 119 -1.71 -5.13 -5.55
CA LEU A 119 -0.44 -4.42 -5.75
C LEU A 119 0.53 -4.53 -4.56
N LEU A 120 0.05 -4.82 -3.36
CA LEU A 120 0.89 -4.95 -2.18
C LEU A 120 1.61 -6.31 -2.14
N LEU A 121 1.03 -7.33 -2.77
CA LEU A 121 1.48 -8.71 -2.68
C LEU A 121 2.20 -9.22 -3.93
N ARG A 122 1.90 -8.66 -5.12
CA ARG A 122 2.37 -9.21 -6.41
C ARG A 122 3.07 -8.17 -7.26
N PRO A 123 4.19 -8.52 -7.96
CA PRO A 123 4.86 -9.83 -7.94
C PRO A 123 5.59 -10.08 -6.62
N SER A 124 5.38 -11.25 -6.02
CA SER A 124 5.91 -11.58 -4.68
C SER A 124 7.44 -11.63 -4.63
N THR A 125 8.09 -11.97 -5.74
CA THR A 125 9.55 -11.99 -5.88
C THR A 125 10.20 -10.61 -5.70
N VAL A 126 9.47 -9.53 -6.02
CA VAL A 126 9.96 -8.15 -5.89
C VAL A 126 9.42 -7.50 -4.63
N LEU A 127 8.12 -7.64 -4.38
CA LEU A 127 7.46 -6.97 -3.25
C LEU A 127 7.91 -7.59 -1.91
N ALA A 128 7.99 -8.92 -1.83
CA ALA A 128 8.40 -9.67 -0.63
C ALA A 128 7.76 -9.10 0.67
N PHE A 129 6.49 -8.68 0.57
CA PHE A 129 5.78 -7.98 1.64
C PHE A 129 5.23 -8.96 2.68
N ASP A 130 4.57 -10.00 2.19
CA ASP A 130 3.95 -11.07 2.98
C ASP A 130 3.67 -12.26 2.06
N ASP A 131 3.12 -13.36 2.60
CA ASP A 131 2.64 -14.48 1.80
C ASP A 131 1.55 -13.99 0.82
N PRO A 132 1.75 -14.08 -0.51
CA PRO A 132 0.80 -13.54 -1.48
C PRO A 132 -0.55 -14.29 -1.50
N GLU A 133 -0.57 -15.53 -1.03
CA GLU A 133 -1.80 -16.36 -1.00
C GLU A 133 -2.48 -16.34 0.36
N ASN A 134 -1.72 -16.17 1.44
CA ASN A 134 -2.26 -16.13 2.80
C ASN A 134 -1.61 -15.05 3.67
N PRO A 135 -1.72 -13.77 3.29
CA PRO A 135 -1.09 -12.68 4.04
C PRO A 135 -1.69 -12.51 5.44
N GLN A 136 -0.88 -12.03 6.40
CA GLN A 136 -1.26 -11.89 7.80
C GLN A 136 -0.93 -10.51 8.40
N ILE A 137 -0.09 -9.71 7.76
CA ILE A 137 0.40 -8.46 8.36
C ILE A 137 -0.71 -7.47 8.73
N ILE A 138 -1.80 -7.37 7.93
CA ILE A 138 -2.92 -6.48 8.25
C ILE A 138 -3.77 -7.08 9.36
N GLU A 139 -3.96 -8.40 9.41
CA GLU A 139 -4.66 -9.07 10.50
C GLU A 139 -3.90 -8.93 11.82
N ASP A 140 -2.56 -9.03 11.80
CA ASP A 140 -1.74 -8.82 12.99
C ASP A 140 -1.78 -7.35 13.45
N PHE A 141 -1.78 -6.41 12.52
CA PHE A 141 -2.04 -5.01 12.80
C PHE A 141 -3.41 -4.80 13.47
N ILE A 142 -4.49 -5.41 12.94
CA ILE A 142 -5.84 -5.34 13.53
C ILE A 142 -5.83 -5.86 14.98
N ARG A 143 -5.14 -6.97 15.24
CA ARG A 143 -4.98 -7.50 16.61
C ARG A 143 -4.21 -6.54 17.50
N ALA A 144 -3.16 -5.90 16.97
CA ALA A 144 -2.33 -4.96 17.73
C ALA A 144 -3.12 -3.72 18.18
N ILE A 145 -4.07 -3.23 17.38
CA ILE A 145 -4.94 -2.11 17.75
C ILE A 145 -6.17 -2.54 18.58
N GLY A 146 -6.24 -3.82 18.96
CA GLY A 146 -7.25 -4.35 19.89
C GLY A 146 -8.57 -4.76 19.24
N ALA A 147 -8.64 -4.89 17.93
CA ALA A 147 -9.81 -5.35 17.18
C ALA A 147 -9.71 -6.85 16.80
N GLU A 148 -10.79 -7.40 16.24
CA GLU A 148 -10.88 -8.78 15.79
C GLU A 148 -10.76 -8.85 14.26
N PRO A 149 -9.72 -9.51 13.71
CA PRO A 149 -9.59 -9.66 12.28
C PRO A 149 -10.58 -10.71 11.74
N VAL A 150 -11.24 -10.38 10.64
CA VAL A 150 -12.11 -11.30 9.90
C VAL A 150 -11.40 -11.74 8.62
N VAL A 151 -11.15 -13.04 8.52
CA VAL A 151 -10.55 -13.65 7.31
C VAL A 151 -11.67 -14.04 6.34
N TYR A 152 -11.51 -13.63 5.07
CA TYR A 152 -12.48 -13.91 4.01
C TYR A 152 -11.78 -14.16 2.68
N PRO A 153 -12.40 -14.87 1.71
CA PRO A 153 -11.70 -15.35 0.50
C PRO A 153 -11.17 -14.25 -0.42
N TYR A 154 -11.89 -13.13 -0.57
CA TYR A 154 -11.55 -12.07 -1.55
C TYR A 154 -10.59 -11.00 -1.04
N ARG A 155 -9.91 -11.21 0.08
CA ARG A 155 -9.07 -10.20 0.73
C ARG A 155 -7.81 -9.80 -0.05
N ASN A 156 -7.32 -10.66 -0.95
CA ASN A 156 -6.15 -10.45 -1.81
C ASN A 156 -6.47 -10.38 -3.30
N GLU A 157 -7.77 -10.26 -3.65
CA GLU A 157 -8.23 -10.10 -5.02
C GLU A 157 -8.18 -8.63 -5.47
N CYS A 158 -8.20 -8.37 -6.78
CA CYS A 158 -8.16 -7.02 -7.32
C CYS A 158 -9.51 -6.31 -7.19
N CYS A 159 -9.52 -5.04 -6.73
CA CYS A 159 -10.74 -4.22 -6.70
C CYS A 159 -11.20 -3.70 -8.08
N GLY A 160 -10.41 -3.88 -9.12
CA GLY A 160 -10.71 -3.33 -10.45
C GLY A 160 -10.40 -1.83 -10.60
N GLY A 161 -9.65 -1.21 -9.67
CA GLY A 161 -9.40 0.22 -9.69
C GLY A 161 -8.77 0.73 -11.00
N TYR A 162 -7.81 0.00 -11.58
CA TYR A 162 -7.16 0.40 -12.85
C TYR A 162 -8.08 0.33 -14.09
N ILE A 163 -9.10 -0.52 -14.07
CA ILE A 163 -10.04 -0.64 -15.18
C ILE A 163 -11.32 0.20 -14.99
N SER A 164 -11.49 0.83 -13.83
CA SER A 164 -12.73 1.52 -13.43
C SER A 164 -13.16 2.63 -14.38
N LEU A 165 -12.25 3.23 -15.15
CA LEU A 165 -12.57 4.26 -16.13
C LEU A 165 -13.14 3.69 -17.44
N LYS A 166 -12.68 2.50 -17.87
CA LYS A 166 -13.07 1.86 -19.12
C LYS A 166 -14.17 0.82 -18.92
N GLU A 167 -14.05 0.01 -17.86
CA GLU A 167 -14.89 -1.16 -17.59
C GLU A 167 -15.61 -1.00 -16.24
N LYS A 168 -16.49 0.01 -16.14
CA LYS A 168 -17.18 0.37 -14.90
C LYS A 168 -17.98 -0.77 -14.28
N GLU A 169 -18.72 -1.52 -15.10
CA GLU A 169 -19.54 -2.64 -14.63
C GLU A 169 -18.67 -3.78 -14.08
N MET A 170 -17.56 -4.11 -14.76
CA MET A 170 -16.64 -5.14 -14.31
C MET A 170 -15.99 -4.72 -12.98
N SER A 171 -15.47 -3.49 -12.92
CA SER A 171 -14.91 -2.93 -11.70
C SER A 171 -15.90 -2.95 -10.54
N GLY A 172 -17.18 -2.59 -10.81
CA GLY A 172 -18.26 -2.65 -9.84
C GLY A 172 -18.50 -4.05 -9.31
N ARG A 173 -18.59 -5.06 -10.21
CA ARG A 173 -18.75 -6.47 -9.79
C ARG A 173 -17.59 -6.95 -8.92
N MET A 174 -16.34 -6.63 -9.30
CA MET A 174 -15.16 -6.98 -8.52
C MET A 174 -15.21 -6.36 -7.12
N SER A 175 -15.53 -5.08 -7.03
CA SER A 175 -15.66 -4.36 -5.75
C SER A 175 -16.81 -4.91 -4.88
N CYS A 176 -17.96 -5.21 -5.48
CA CYS A 176 -19.10 -5.81 -4.77
C CYS A 176 -18.74 -7.19 -4.20
N ASN A 177 -18.08 -8.05 -4.97
CA ASN A 177 -17.67 -9.38 -4.52
C ASN A 177 -16.78 -9.31 -3.27
N ILE A 178 -15.85 -8.34 -3.23
CA ILE A 178 -14.96 -8.13 -2.09
C ILE A 178 -15.76 -7.71 -0.85
N VAL A 179 -16.57 -6.65 -0.97
CA VAL A 179 -17.35 -6.11 0.14
C VAL A 179 -18.38 -7.13 0.65
N ASP A 180 -19.05 -7.83 -0.28
CA ASP A 180 -20.06 -8.85 0.06
C ASP A 180 -19.45 -10.07 0.73
N SER A 181 -18.27 -10.50 0.27
CA SER A 181 -17.54 -11.61 0.88
C SER A 181 -17.12 -11.30 2.32
N ALA A 182 -16.62 -10.09 2.56
CA ALA A 182 -16.22 -9.64 3.89
C ALA A 182 -17.44 -9.53 4.82
N ALA A 183 -18.53 -8.89 4.36
CA ALA A 183 -19.78 -8.78 5.13
C ALA A 183 -20.38 -10.15 5.42
N GLY A 184 -20.38 -11.07 4.45
CA GLY A 184 -20.85 -12.45 4.61
C GLY A 184 -20.03 -13.26 5.61
N ALA A 185 -18.73 -12.94 5.77
CA ALA A 185 -17.85 -13.52 6.77
C ALA A 185 -18.01 -12.86 8.17
N GLY A 186 -18.87 -11.85 8.31
CA GLY A 186 -19.16 -11.17 9.56
C GLY A 186 -18.29 -9.97 9.86
N ALA A 187 -17.57 -9.42 8.86
CA ALA A 187 -16.87 -8.14 9.02
C ALA A 187 -17.89 -6.99 9.11
N GLU A 188 -17.65 -6.04 10.00
CA GLU A 188 -18.43 -4.81 10.17
C GLU A 188 -17.86 -3.65 9.36
N MET A 189 -16.57 -3.76 8.98
CA MET A 189 -15.84 -2.81 8.16
C MET A 189 -14.65 -3.48 7.49
N LEU A 190 -14.11 -2.83 6.45
CA LEU A 190 -12.84 -3.19 5.82
C LEU A 190 -11.79 -2.14 6.12
N ILE A 191 -10.53 -2.56 6.21
CA ILE A 191 -9.39 -1.66 6.14
C ILE A 191 -8.47 -2.03 4.99
N THR A 192 -7.87 -1.03 4.39
CA THR A 192 -6.91 -1.18 3.30
C THR A 192 -5.73 -0.22 3.44
N ALA A 193 -4.63 -0.54 2.78
CA ALA A 193 -3.43 0.30 2.69
C ALA A 193 -3.27 0.93 1.28
N CYS A 194 -4.35 1.00 0.50
CA CYS A 194 -4.36 1.56 -0.84
C CYS A 194 -5.48 2.59 -1.02
N PRO A 195 -5.18 3.89 -1.21
CA PRO A 195 -6.21 4.91 -1.40
C PRO A 195 -7.08 4.67 -2.64
N LEU A 196 -6.48 4.13 -3.71
CA LEU A 196 -7.23 3.75 -4.92
C LEU A 196 -8.23 2.64 -4.63
N CYS A 197 -7.84 1.63 -3.85
CA CYS A 197 -8.74 0.56 -3.43
C CYS A 197 -9.84 1.09 -2.51
N MET A 198 -9.49 1.91 -1.51
CA MET A 198 -10.46 2.54 -0.62
C MET A 198 -11.52 3.33 -1.40
N TYR A 199 -11.07 4.18 -2.33
CA TYR A 199 -11.97 4.94 -3.19
C TYR A 199 -12.88 4.03 -4.02
N ASN A 200 -12.31 3.02 -4.69
CA ASN A 200 -13.07 2.15 -5.59
C ASN A 200 -14.08 1.27 -4.83
N LEU A 201 -13.70 0.70 -3.70
CA LEU A 201 -14.59 -0.12 -2.86
C LEU A 201 -15.73 0.72 -2.25
N ASN A 202 -15.46 1.93 -1.78
CA ASN A 202 -16.51 2.82 -1.27
C ASN A 202 -17.45 3.33 -2.36
N LYS A 203 -16.92 3.61 -3.58
CA LYS A 203 -17.72 4.16 -4.69
C LYS A 203 -18.48 3.10 -5.46
N SER A 204 -17.88 1.96 -5.69
CA SER A 204 -18.37 0.93 -6.63
C SER A 204 -18.73 -0.40 -5.95
N GLY A 205 -18.43 -0.55 -4.67
CA GLY A 205 -18.83 -1.70 -3.87
C GLY A 205 -20.31 -1.71 -3.51
N SER A 206 -20.76 -2.78 -2.86
CA SER A 206 -22.18 -2.96 -2.48
C SER A 206 -22.67 -2.01 -1.37
N GLY A 207 -21.77 -1.29 -0.70
CA GLY A 207 -22.10 -0.39 0.40
C GLY A 207 -22.56 -1.07 1.70
N LYS A 208 -22.49 -2.41 1.79
CA LYS A 208 -22.93 -3.16 2.98
C LYS A 208 -22.12 -2.84 4.23
N ILE A 209 -20.80 -2.62 4.07
CA ILE A 209 -19.89 -2.23 5.14
C ILE A 209 -18.96 -1.11 4.66
N PRO A 210 -18.53 -0.17 5.53
CA PRO A 210 -17.61 0.91 5.18
C PRO A 210 -16.20 0.38 4.98
N VAL A 211 -15.41 1.12 4.19
CA VAL A 211 -14.00 0.84 3.95
C VAL A 211 -13.16 2.04 4.41
N TYR A 212 -12.25 1.80 5.34
CA TYR A 212 -11.37 2.80 5.94
C TYR A 212 -9.92 2.61 5.51
N TYR A 213 -9.13 3.65 5.67
CA TYR A 213 -7.68 3.54 5.56
C TYR A 213 -7.09 3.02 6.88
N PHE A 214 -6.10 2.15 6.82
CA PHE A 214 -5.54 1.54 8.05
C PHE A 214 -4.99 2.58 9.04
N THR A 215 -4.48 3.72 8.55
CA THR A 215 -3.96 4.80 9.40
C THR A 215 -5.05 5.57 10.14
N GLU A 216 -6.30 5.59 9.63
CA GLU A 216 -7.43 6.21 10.34
C GLU A 216 -7.71 5.45 11.63
N LEU A 217 -7.77 4.11 11.56
CA LEU A 217 -7.96 3.27 12.74
C LEU A 217 -6.74 3.26 13.66
N LEU A 218 -5.53 3.40 13.09
CA LEU A 218 -4.31 3.57 13.88
C LEU A 218 -4.39 4.86 14.70
N ALA A 219 -4.76 5.98 14.08
CA ALA A 219 -4.90 7.28 14.74
C ALA A 219 -5.96 7.23 15.85
N GLU A 220 -7.11 6.60 15.60
CA GLU A 220 -8.16 6.39 16.61
C GLU A 220 -7.62 5.56 17.79
N ALA A 221 -6.94 4.44 17.51
CA ALA A 221 -6.39 3.57 18.55
C ALA A 221 -5.31 4.24 19.39
N LEU A 222 -4.50 5.10 18.79
CA LEU A 222 -3.46 5.89 19.49
C LEU A 222 -4.00 7.15 20.17
N GLY A 223 -5.31 7.45 20.03
CA GLY A 223 -5.92 8.64 20.63
C GLY A 223 -5.48 9.95 20.01
N VAL A 224 -5.08 9.95 18.74
CA VAL A 224 -4.74 11.18 18.01
C VAL A 224 -6.01 12.00 17.84
N LYS A 225 -6.00 13.24 18.33
CA LYS A 225 -7.16 14.15 18.21
C LYS A 225 -7.27 14.69 16.80
N GLU A 226 -8.50 14.92 16.33
CA GLU A 226 -8.75 15.52 15.00
C GLU A 226 -8.01 16.86 14.78
N GLU A 227 -7.78 17.63 15.83
CA GLU A 227 -7.03 18.89 15.79
C GLU A 227 -5.57 18.71 15.35
N ALA A 228 -5.00 17.53 15.56
CA ALA A 228 -3.64 17.20 15.12
C ALA A 228 -3.58 16.75 13.66
N LEU A 229 -4.74 16.56 13.00
CA LEU A 229 -4.87 16.09 11.62
C LEU A 229 -5.20 17.23 10.65
N LYS A 230 -5.32 18.48 11.15
CA LYS A 230 -5.51 19.71 10.38
C LYS A 230 -4.18 20.42 10.17
#